data_468f21aa9fa0127d7c2d31224f11e469
#
_entry.id   468f21aa9fa0127d7c2d31224f11e469
#
_cell.length_a   1.000
_cell.length_b   1.000
_cell.length_c   1.000
_cell.angle_alpha   90.00
_cell.angle_beta   90.00
_cell.angle_gamma   90.00
#
_symmetry.space_group_name_H-M   'P 1'
#
loop_
_entity.id
_entity.type
_entity.pdbx_description
1 polymer ?
#
loop_
_entity_poly.entity_id
_entity_poly.type
_entity_poly.pdbx_seq_one_letter_code
_entity_poly.pdbx_strand_id
1 'polypeptide(L)'
;MTSGRAPHATVLLLVGAVVASACGNGSATPIAIESPRQATAAATPSATPPPTPTPTPKPRFWPLTGLSAPADASLTRRPLNVRLPNDPNARPQYGLNKADLVFDLIVEGGVTRFAAIFHSKDADVVGPVRSYRFSDLHITEMLRGGLVSSGSTVQEHDAVTASINAGKMLSVDADRDARPYYRLASRPAPNNLFTGTPADREAVNRAGGGGPVDVPALSFLLPGADPSSGGLAGAVPATKIGVPFLGVWASSFSWDGTAKGYRRSQNGAQTVDGDGSGPILAKNVIVMTTDIFQTAVIEDNLGSKGLDYRMTGGGAASVFRDGLRIDGTWKRDGALDMFKFFDPSGTEILLEPGQSWIHFIYPTWNVTSTP
;
A
#
# COMPACT_ATOMS: atom_id res chain seq x y z
N MET A 1 -11.99 -58.56 5.90
CA MET A 1 -13.29 -58.87 6.52
C MET A 1 -14.09 -57.58 6.58
N THR A 2 -15.14 -57.58 5.81
CA THR A 2 -16.40 -56.84 5.77
C THR A 2 -16.30 -55.30 5.61
N SER A 3 -16.47 -54.71 4.44
CA SER A 3 -17.66 -54.61 3.57
C SER A 3 -18.83 -53.82 4.21
N GLY A 4 -19.09 -52.64 3.66
CA GLY A 4 -20.26 -51.81 3.93
C GLY A 4 -20.50 -50.77 2.86
N ARG A 5 -21.35 -51.11 1.90
CA ARG A 5 -21.80 -50.35 0.73
C ARG A 5 -22.77 -49.23 1.08
N ALA A 6 -22.84 -48.25 0.18
CA ALA A 6 -23.83 -47.18 0.04
C ALA A 6 -25.27 -47.65 -0.09
N PRO A 7 -26.25 -46.75 -0.07
CA PRO A 7 -27.05 -46.64 -1.29
C PRO A 7 -27.36 -45.22 -1.79
N HIS A 8 -27.60 -45.17 -3.10
CA HIS A 8 -28.10 -44.08 -3.92
C HIS A 8 -29.57 -43.77 -3.59
N ALA A 9 -29.99 -42.55 -3.73
CA ALA A 9 -31.36 -42.14 -3.87
C ALA A 9 -31.52 -41.19 -5.07
N THR A 10 -32.22 -41.70 -6.07
CA THR A 10 -32.74 -41.08 -7.27
C THR A 10 -34.04 -40.38 -6.95
N VAL A 11 -34.28 -39.16 -7.38
CA VAL A 11 -35.61 -38.54 -7.43
C VAL A 11 -35.85 -37.82 -8.74
N LEU A 12 -36.98 -38.17 -9.26
CA LEU A 12 -37.69 -38.06 -10.51
C LEU A 12 -37.99 -36.61 -10.98
N LEU A 13 -37.95 -36.43 -12.31
CA LEU A 13 -38.57 -35.33 -13.06
C LEU A 13 -40.11 -35.39 -13.02
N LEU A 14 -40.76 -34.24 -13.00
CA LEU A 14 -42.14 -34.08 -13.42
C LEU A 14 -42.25 -32.90 -14.40
N VAL A 15 -42.63 -33.28 -15.63
CA VAL A 15 -43.04 -32.40 -16.75
C VAL A 15 -44.54 -32.18 -16.63
N GLY A 16 -45.00 -30.95 -16.75
CA GLY A 16 -46.39 -30.57 -16.85
C GLY A 16 -46.63 -29.66 -18.07
N ALA A 17 -47.19 -30.25 -19.11
CA ALA A 17 -47.69 -29.54 -20.27
C ALA A 17 -49.17 -29.17 -20.07
N VAL A 18 -49.60 -27.99 -20.48
CA VAL A 18 -51.04 -27.69 -20.68
C VAL A 18 -51.21 -26.97 -22.04
N VAL A 19 -52.22 -27.48 -22.69
CA VAL A 19 -52.62 -27.40 -24.09
C VAL A 19 -53.40 -26.12 -24.37
N ALA A 20 -53.28 -25.67 -25.64
CA ALA A 20 -54.07 -24.64 -26.28
C ALA A 20 -55.54 -25.07 -26.53
N SER A 21 -56.44 -24.12 -26.65
CA SER A 21 -57.69 -24.29 -27.42
C SER A 21 -58.07 -23.00 -28.13
N ALA A 22 -58.34 -23.19 -29.40
CA ALA A 22 -58.72 -22.20 -30.39
C ALA A 22 -60.27 -22.14 -30.56
N CYS A 23 -60.65 -21.20 -31.34
CA CYS A 23 -61.84 -21.10 -32.22
C CYS A 23 -62.95 -20.12 -31.83
N GLY A 24 -63.28 -19.31 -32.81
CA GLY A 24 -64.58 -18.71 -33.04
C GLY A 24 -64.66 -17.55 -34.02
N ASN A 25 -64.97 -17.88 -35.30
CA ASN A 25 -65.27 -16.96 -36.38
C ASN A 25 -66.50 -16.13 -36.13
N GLY A 26 -66.54 -14.90 -36.68
CA GLY A 26 -67.72 -14.09 -36.85
C GLY A 26 -67.47 -12.87 -37.71
N SER A 27 -67.72 -13.01 -39.03
CA SER A 27 -67.74 -11.92 -40.00
C SER A 27 -68.97 -11.06 -39.82
N ALA A 28 -68.82 -9.75 -39.70
CA ALA A 28 -69.88 -8.81 -39.99
C ALA A 28 -69.25 -7.48 -40.54
N THR A 29 -69.55 -7.19 -41.76
CA THR A 29 -69.20 -5.94 -42.45
C THR A 29 -70.18 -4.85 -42.04
N PRO A 30 -69.76 -3.66 -41.64
CA PRO A 30 -70.59 -2.46 -41.66
C PRO A 30 -70.08 -1.42 -42.65
N ILE A 31 -71.03 -0.83 -43.22
CA ILE A 31 -71.19 0.25 -44.18
C ILE A 31 -70.34 1.47 -43.75
N ALA A 32 -69.64 2.07 -44.75
CA ALA A 32 -68.88 3.30 -44.61
C ALA A 32 -69.87 4.51 -44.46
N ILE A 33 -69.64 5.30 -43.42
CA ILE A 33 -70.15 6.65 -43.27
C ILE A 33 -68.95 7.61 -43.36
N GLU A 34 -68.93 8.41 -44.44
CA GLU A 34 -67.95 9.48 -44.62
C GLU A 34 -68.14 10.54 -43.55
N SER A 35 -67.15 10.78 -42.75
CA SER A 35 -67.04 11.94 -41.85
C SER A 35 -66.15 13.03 -42.41
N PRO A 36 -66.42 14.32 -42.12
CA PRO A 36 -65.78 15.42 -42.81
C PRO A 36 -64.29 15.55 -42.46
N ARG A 37 -63.49 15.90 -43.45
CA ARG A 37 -62.06 16.23 -43.32
C ARG A 37 -61.80 17.27 -42.25
N GLN A 38 -61.19 16.83 -41.17
CA GLN A 38 -60.60 17.71 -40.14
C GLN A 38 -59.23 18.22 -40.66
N ALA A 39 -59.05 19.54 -40.66
CA ALA A 39 -57.82 20.19 -41.04
C ALA A 39 -56.68 19.72 -40.17
N THR A 40 -55.59 19.25 -40.77
CA THR A 40 -54.35 18.84 -40.12
C THR A 40 -53.68 20.08 -39.51
N ALA A 41 -53.70 20.23 -38.21
CA ALA A 41 -52.89 21.21 -37.51
C ALA A 41 -51.39 20.87 -37.69
N ALA A 42 -50.62 21.85 -38.14
CA ALA A 42 -49.15 21.70 -38.27
C ALA A 42 -48.54 21.33 -36.91
N ALA A 43 -47.78 20.23 -36.89
CA ALA A 43 -47.07 19.80 -35.71
C ALA A 43 -45.98 20.85 -35.32
N THR A 44 -46.14 21.46 -34.17
CA THR A 44 -45.10 22.31 -33.56
C THR A 44 -43.87 21.44 -33.31
N PRO A 45 -42.63 21.87 -33.70
CA PRO A 45 -41.44 21.09 -33.44
C PRO A 45 -41.28 20.94 -31.94
N SER A 46 -41.26 19.69 -31.48
CA SER A 46 -40.97 19.33 -30.08
C SER A 46 -39.57 19.78 -29.75
N ALA A 47 -39.42 20.66 -28.79
CA ALA A 47 -38.12 21.11 -28.32
C ALA A 47 -37.31 19.88 -27.80
N THR A 48 -36.10 19.66 -28.35
CA THR A 48 -35.17 18.65 -27.85
C THR A 48 -34.87 18.93 -26.37
N PRO A 49 -35.10 18.00 -25.47
CA PRO A 49 -34.76 18.23 -24.06
C PRO A 49 -33.27 18.57 -23.91
N PRO A 50 -32.91 19.50 -23.02
CA PRO A 50 -31.51 19.83 -22.77
C PRO A 50 -30.74 18.56 -22.36
N PRO A 51 -29.46 18.43 -22.75
CA PRO A 51 -28.66 17.26 -22.38
C PRO A 51 -28.62 17.13 -20.86
N THR A 52 -28.96 15.96 -20.36
CA THR A 52 -28.81 15.62 -18.94
C THR A 52 -27.35 15.81 -18.54
N PRO A 53 -27.02 16.58 -17.50
CA PRO A 53 -25.63 16.79 -17.10
C PRO A 53 -24.99 15.43 -16.78
N THR A 54 -23.89 15.12 -17.44
CA THR A 54 -23.09 13.91 -17.13
C THR A 54 -22.60 14.04 -15.70
N PRO A 55 -22.84 13.06 -14.82
CA PRO A 55 -22.40 13.14 -13.44
C PRO A 55 -20.88 13.31 -13.39
N THR A 56 -20.40 14.32 -12.70
CA THR A 56 -18.97 14.54 -12.46
C THR A 56 -18.42 13.34 -11.68
N PRO A 57 -17.38 12.64 -12.17
CA PRO A 57 -16.80 11.51 -11.46
C PRO A 57 -16.35 11.92 -10.06
N LYS A 58 -16.66 11.10 -9.05
CA LYS A 58 -16.17 11.33 -7.69
C LYS A 58 -14.64 11.28 -7.67
N PRO A 59 -13.97 12.20 -6.94
CA PRO A 59 -12.53 12.17 -6.78
C PRO A 59 -12.05 10.82 -6.25
N ARG A 60 -10.97 10.29 -6.82
CA ARG A 60 -10.33 9.03 -6.44
C ARG A 60 -8.95 9.35 -5.93
N PHE A 61 -8.55 8.73 -4.82
CA PHE A 61 -7.25 8.94 -4.20
C PHE A 61 -6.52 7.62 -3.99
N TRP A 62 -5.21 7.64 -4.13
CA TRP A 62 -4.36 6.51 -3.82
C TRP A 62 -4.36 6.24 -2.31
N PRO A 63 -4.67 5.01 -1.84
CA PRO A 63 -4.85 4.71 -0.42
C PRO A 63 -3.60 4.91 0.44
N LEU A 64 -2.40 4.79 -0.13
CA LEU A 64 -1.13 4.90 0.60
C LEU A 64 -0.49 6.30 0.51
N THR A 65 -1.01 7.19 -0.35
CA THR A 65 -0.43 8.53 -0.52
C THR A 65 -1.44 9.67 -0.45
N GLY A 66 -2.74 9.41 -0.52
CA GLY A 66 -3.76 10.46 -0.61
C GLY A 66 -3.71 11.30 -1.89
N LEU A 67 -2.79 11.04 -2.80
CA LEU A 67 -2.68 11.74 -4.08
C LEU A 67 -3.84 11.37 -5.00
N SER A 68 -4.28 12.32 -5.82
CA SER A 68 -5.32 12.07 -6.82
C SER A 68 -4.90 10.94 -7.77
N ALA A 69 -5.80 10.00 -8.00
CA ALA A 69 -5.57 8.88 -8.89
C ALA A 69 -6.22 9.13 -10.25
N PRO A 70 -5.55 8.81 -11.37
CA PRO A 70 -6.16 8.83 -12.70
C PRO A 70 -7.42 7.97 -12.76
N ALA A 71 -8.34 8.29 -13.69
CA ALA A 71 -9.61 7.58 -13.81
C ALA A 71 -9.43 6.08 -14.15
N ASP A 72 -8.39 5.73 -14.88
CA ASP A 72 -8.01 4.37 -15.28
C ASP A 72 -7.11 3.66 -14.26
N ALA A 73 -6.67 4.35 -13.18
CA ALA A 73 -5.81 3.75 -12.18
C ALA A 73 -6.49 2.60 -11.43
N SER A 74 -5.79 1.49 -11.26
CA SER A 74 -6.23 0.38 -10.43
C SER A 74 -5.83 0.60 -8.97
N LEU A 75 -6.72 1.17 -8.17
CA LEU A 75 -6.50 1.38 -6.72
C LEU A 75 -6.43 0.07 -5.93
N THR A 76 -6.90 -1.01 -6.52
CA THR A 76 -6.92 -2.36 -5.95
C THR A 76 -5.77 -3.24 -6.45
N ARG A 77 -4.82 -2.70 -7.21
CA ARG A 77 -3.63 -3.45 -7.59
C ARG A 77 -2.81 -3.76 -6.33
N ARG A 78 -2.23 -4.95 -6.28
CA ARG A 78 -1.48 -5.41 -5.11
C ARG A 78 -0.24 -4.52 -4.87
N PRO A 79 -0.05 -3.93 -3.67
CA PRO A 79 1.18 -3.23 -3.31
C PRO A 79 2.38 -4.19 -3.29
N LEU A 80 3.55 -3.70 -3.67
CA LEU A 80 4.82 -4.43 -3.55
C LEU A 80 5.60 -3.89 -2.36
N ASN A 81 6.12 -4.78 -1.52
CA ASN A 81 7.08 -4.48 -0.46
C ASN A 81 8.46 -4.95 -0.91
N VAL A 82 9.32 -4.02 -1.30
CA VAL A 82 10.69 -4.33 -1.75
C VAL A 82 11.65 -4.10 -0.59
N ARG A 83 12.41 -5.15 -0.23
CA ARG A 83 13.35 -5.08 0.89
C ARG A 83 14.71 -4.57 0.44
N LEU A 84 15.14 -3.42 0.98
CA LEU A 84 16.38 -2.73 0.64
C LEU A 84 17.31 -2.64 1.87
N PRO A 85 18.62 -2.84 1.70
CA PRO A 85 19.60 -2.62 2.76
C PRO A 85 19.83 -1.12 2.97
N ASN A 86 20.31 -0.77 4.17
CA ASN A 86 20.75 0.59 4.46
C ASN A 86 22.24 0.68 4.87
N ASP A 87 23.01 -0.37 4.55
CA ASP A 87 24.46 -0.36 4.76
C ASP A 87 25.14 0.75 3.97
N PRO A 88 26.24 1.34 4.45
CA PRO A 88 26.99 2.36 3.70
C PRO A 88 27.33 1.94 2.26
N ASN A 89 27.73 0.66 2.06
CA ASN A 89 28.07 0.12 0.75
C ASN A 89 26.87 -0.16 -0.16
N ALA A 90 25.65 -0.10 0.38
CA ALA A 90 24.41 -0.25 -0.37
C ALA A 90 23.89 1.09 -0.92
N ARG A 91 24.45 2.20 -0.46
CA ARG A 91 24.02 3.56 -0.85
C ARG A 91 24.72 4.03 -2.13
N PRO A 92 24.03 4.86 -2.95
CA PRO A 92 22.62 5.19 -2.86
C PRO A 92 21.75 3.98 -3.19
N GLN A 93 20.57 3.91 -2.56
CA GLN A 93 19.50 3.01 -2.99
C GLN A 93 18.79 3.61 -4.21
N TYR A 94 18.11 2.76 -4.98
CA TYR A 94 17.40 3.16 -6.20
C TYR A 94 15.89 2.93 -6.02
N GLY A 95 15.10 3.85 -6.53
CA GLY A 95 13.65 3.77 -6.60
C GLY A 95 12.91 4.31 -5.35
N LEU A 96 13.62 4.80 -4.34
CA LEU A 96 12.99 5.31 -3.11
C LEU A 96 12.05 6.49 -3.36
N ASN A 97 12.36 7.39 -4.33
CA ASN A 97 11.48 8.51 -4.69
C ASN A 97 10.18 8.10 -5.40
N LYS A 98 10.08 6.83 -5.83
CA LYS A 98 8.86 6.26 -6.42
C LYS A 98 8.02 5.48 -5.40
N ALA A 99 8.59 5.12 -4.24
CA ALA A 99 7.86 4.44 -3.19
C ALA A 99 6.76 5.34 -2.60
N ASP A 100 5.64 4.76 -2.24
CA ASP A 100 4.52 5.44 -1.56
C ASP A 100 4.80 5.57 -0.06
N LEU A 101 5.27 4.49 0.55
CA LEU A 101 5.68 4.41 1.95
C LEU A 101 7.09 3.82 2.03
N VAL A 102 7.88 4.27 2.99
CA VAL A 102 9.15 3.64 3.34
C VAL A 102 9.17 3.39 4.84
N PHE A 103 9.22 2.12 5.25
CA PHE A 103 9.48 1.75 6.63
C PHE A 103 10.98 1.60 6.83
N ASP A 104 11.55 2.35 7.77
CA ASP A 104 12.96 2.26 8.16
C ASP A 104 13.03 1.50 9.49
N LEU A 105 13.53 0.29 9.46
CA LEU A 105 13.41 -0.71 10.51
C LEU A 105 14.77 -1.19 10.99
N ILE A 106 14.97 -1.24 12.30
CA ILE A 106 16.14 -1.88 12.90
C ILE A 106 16.04 -3.39 12.65
N VAL A 107 17.15 -4.01 12.30
CA VAL A 107 17.29 -5.45 12.17
C VAL A 107 18.42 -5.95 13.06
N GLU A 108 18.85 -7.18 12.89
CA GLU A 108 19.95 -7.78 13.63
C GLU A 108 21.20 -6.87 13.68
N GLY A 109 21.94 -6.91 14.77
CA GLY A 109 23.18 -6.13 14.94
C GLY A 109 23.00 -4.61 15.01
N GLY A 110 21.75 -4.10 15.14
CA GLY A 110 21.45 -2.66 15.17
C GLY A 110 21.52 -1.97 13.80
N VAL A 111 21.64 -2.74 12.73
CA VAL A 111 21.57 -2.27 11.34
C VAL A 111 20.14 -1.85 11.02
N THR A 112 19.94 -0.93 10.07
CA THR A 112 18.60 -0.65 9.54
C THR A 112 18.43 -1.16 8.12
N ARG A 113 17.19 -1.47 7.76
CA ARG A 113 16.77 -1.82 6.40
C ARG A 113 15.47 -1.14 6.06
N PHE A 114 15.23 -0.89 4.76
CA PHE A 114 13.99 -0.30 4.28
C PHE A 114 13.04 -1.38 3.75
N ALA A 115 11.77 -1.28 4.14
CA ALA A 115 10.67 -1.88 3.41
C ALA A 115 10.04 -0.77 2.57
N ALA A 116 10.35 -0.75 1.27
CA ALA A 116 9.87 0.25 0.34
C ALA A 116 8.60 -0.25 -0.36
N ILE A 117 7.50 0.49 -0.21
CA ILE A 117 6.17 0.09 -0.68
C ILE A 117 5.84 0.83 -1.97
N PHE A 118 5.55 0.07 -3.02
CA PHE A 118 5.19 0.60 -4.34
C PHE A 118 3.75 0.22 -4.69
N HIS A 119 2.88 1.20 -4.78
CA HIS A 119 1.48 1.02 -5.14
C HIS A 119 1.05 2.01 -6.23
N SER A 120 1.22 3.33 -6.03
CA SER A 120 0.74 4.35 -6.96
C SER A 120 1.62 4.48 -8.20
N LYS A 121 2.92 4.26 -8.06
CA LYS A 121 3.92 4.43 -9.11
C LYS A 121 4.69 3.14 -9.33
N ASP A 122 5.28 3.02 -10.51
CA ASP A 122 6.25 1.99 -10.83
C ASP A 122 7.66 2.60 -10.95
N ALA A 123 8.67 1.79 -10.63
CA ALA A 123 10.08 2.12 -10.72
C ALA A 123 10.79 1.05 -11.55
N ASP A 124 11.47 1.47 -12.62
CA ASP A 124 12.16 0.55 -13.54
C ASP A 124 13.40 -0.07 -12.90
N VAL A 125 13.99 0.65 -11.93
CA VAL A 125 15.16 0.21 -11.18
C VAL A 125 14.91 0.37 -9.69
N VAL A 126 14.95 -0.73 -8.95
CA VAL A 126 14.82 -0.76 -7.48
C VAL A 126 15.91 -1.63 -6.89
N GLY A 127 16.60 -1.13 -5.89
CA GLY A 127 17.63 -1.93 -5.23
C GLY A 127 18.71 -1.11 -4.50
N PRO A 128 19.72 -1.79 -3.98
CA PRO A 128 19.91 -3.24 -3.99
C PRO A 128 18.79 -3.96 -3.24
N VAL A 129 18.48 -5.20 -3.64
CA VAL A 129 17.50 -6.05 -2.95
C VAL A 129 18.21 -6.94 -1.93
N ARG A 130 17.58 -7.14 -0.76
CA ARG A 130 18.13 -7.93 0.34
C ARG A 130 17.12 -8.86 0.98
N SER A 131 17.60 -9.62 1.95
CA SER A 131 16.81 -10.58 2.72
C SER A 131 15.73 -9.88 3.53
N TYR A 132 14.54 -10.47 3.56
CA TYR A 132 13.45 -10.04 4.42
C TYR A 132 13.64 -10.49 5.88
N ARG A 133 12.81 -9.96 6.76
CA ARG A 133 12.77 -10.25 8.20
C ARG A 133 11.31 -10.42 8.64
N PHE A 134 11.06 -10.88 9.86
CA PHE A 134 9.69 -11.02 10.40
C PHE A 134 8.88 -9.71 10.28
N SER A 135 9.52 -8.56 10.44
CA SER A 135 8.87 -7.25 10.24
C SER A 135 8.25 -7.07 8.85
N ASP A 136 8.88 -7.63 7.80
CA ASP A 136 8.34 -7.55 6.44
C ASP A 136 7.08 -8.40 6.27
N LEU A 137 6.98 -9.51 6.99
CA LEU A 137 5.77 -10.33 7.04
C LEU A 137 4.59 -9.51 7.51
N HIS A 138 4.72 -8.82 8.66
CA HIS A 138 3.65 -7.99 9.22
C HIS A 138 3.21 -6.84 8.28
N ILE A 139 4.18 -6.19 7.63
CA ILE A 139 3.90 -5.10 6.69
C ILE A 139 3.24 -5.63 5.42
N THR A 140 3.74 -6.75 4.88
CA THR A 140 3.21 -7.30 3.64
C THR A 140 1.82 -7.89 3.82
N GLU A 141 1.54 -8.58 4.95
CA GLU A 141 0.20 -9.05 5.29
C GLU A 141 -0.78 -7.88 5.44
N MET A 142 -0.40 -6.83 6.18
CA MET A 142 -1.21 -5.61 6.34
C MET A 142 -1.68 -5.07 4.99
N LEU A 143 -0.79 -5.02 4.02
CA LEU A 143 -1.06 -4.48 2.69
C LEU A 143 -1.68 -5.51 1.73
N ARG A 144 -1.85 -6.77 2.14
CA ARG A 144 -2.17 -7.90 1.24
C ARG A 144 -1.23 -7.92 0.03
N GLY A 145 0.04 -7.56 0.30
CA GLY A 145 1.05 -7.22 -0.69
C GLY A 145 1.76 -8.41 -1.34
N GLY A 146 2.72 -8.07 -2.19
CA GLY A 146 3.76 -8.97 -2.69
C GLY A 146 5.10 -8.60 -2.08
N LEU A 147 5.75 -9.50 -1.34
CA LEU A 147 7.09 -9.33 -0.78
C LEU A 147 8.13 -9.60 -1.86
N VAL A 148 8.99 -8.63 -2.12
CA VAL A 148 10.10 -8.71 -3.09
C VAL A 148 11.42 -8.66 -2.33
N SER A 149 12.21 -9.75 -2.42
CA SER A 149 13.35 -9.95 -1.53
C SER A 149 14.39 -10.91 -2.12
N SER A 150 15.48 -11.11 -1.41
CA SER A 150 16.52 -12.08 -1.75
C SER A 150 16.94 -12.86 -0.51
N GLY A 151 16.28 -13.99 -0.30
CA GLY A 151 16.55 -14.92 0.79
C GLY A 151 16.08 -14.45 2.16
N SER A 152 16.22 -15.38 3.10
CA SER A 152 15.98 -15.20 4.54
C SER A 152 16.52 -16.43 5.30
N THR A 153 16.28 -16.48 6.61
CA THR A 153 16.47 -17.70 7.41
C THR A 153 15.35 -18.72 7.13
N VAL A 154 15.57 -19.98 7.48
CA VAL A 154 14.56 -21.04 7.31
C VAL A 154 13.28 -20.71 8.07
N GLN A 155 13.38 -20.19 9.28
CA GLN A 155 12.24 -19.87 10.13
C GLN A 155 11.38 -18.71 9.55
N GLU A 156 12.01 -17.68 9.01
CA GLU A 156 11.32 -16.61 8.32
C GLU A 156 10.64 -17.11 7.05
N HIS A 157 11.34 -17.98 6.32
CA HIS A 157 10.82 -18.62 5.13
C HIS A 157 9.58 -19.46 5.41
N ASP A 158 9.59 -20.25 6.49
CA ASP A 158 8.44 -21.04 6.91
C ASP A 158 7.26 -20.15 7.30
N ALA A 159 7.51 -19.05 8.02
CA ALA A 159 6.48 -18.08 8.38
C ALA A 159 5.86 -17.41 7.14
N VAL A 160 6.66 -16.97 6.17
CA VAL A 160 6.18 -16.41 4.90
C VAL A 160 5.39 -17.45 4.10
N THR A 161 5.87 -18.70 4.05
CA THR A 161 5.17 -19.80 3.37
C THR A 161 3.80 -20.08 4.02
N ALA A 162 3.72 -20.08 5.35
CA ALA A 162 2.46 -20.23 6.06
C ALA A 162 1.47 -19.08 5.75
N SER A 163 1.98 -17.85 5.67
CA SER A 163 1.18 -16.67 5.30
C SER A 163 0.65 -16.73 3.87
N ILE A 164 1.49 -17.18 2.92
CA ILE A 164 1.07 -17.40 1.52
C ILE A 164 -0.01 -18.47 1.45
N ASN A 165 0.17 -19.60 2.12
CA ASN A 165 -0.80 -20.70 2.16
C ASN A 165 -2.15 -20.28 2.80
N ALA A 166 -2.09 -19.31 3.72
CA ALA A 166 -3.28 -18.70 4.31
C ALA A 166 -3.92 -17.61 3.42
N GLY A 167 -3.37 -17.33 2.25
CA GLY A 167 -3.87 -16.33 1.30
C GLY A 167 -3.69 -14.87 1.73
N LYS A 168 -2.84 -14.60 2.72
CA LYS A 168 -2.69 -13.26 3.30
C LYS A 168 -1.75 -12.36 2.49
N MET A 169 -0.76 -12.92 1.81
CA MET A 169 0.24 -12.23 1.02
C MET A 169 0.80 -13.12 -0.09
N LEU A 170 1.67 -12.54 -0.92
CA LEU A 170 2.49 -13.28 -1.89
C LEU A 170 3.97 -12.93 -1.68
N SER A 171 4.86 -13.74 -2.26
CA SER A 171 6.30 -13.47 -2.25
C SER A 171 6.91 -13.74 -3.62
N VAL A 172 7.79 -12.82 -4.02
CA VAL A 172 8.69 -12.92 -5.18
C VAL A 172 10.11 -12.89 -4.61
N ASP A 173 10.62 -14.03 -4.23
CA ASP A 173 11.97 -14.17 -3.69
C ASP A 173 12.95 -14.58 -4.80
N ALA A 174 14.13 -13.94 -4.85
CA ALA A 174 15.14 -14.17 -5.88
C ALA A 174 15.65 -15.62 -5.94
N ASP A 175 15.60 -16.35 -4.82
CA ASP A 175 16.01 -17.73 -4.74
C ASP A 175 14.97 -18.69 -5.32
N ARG A 176 13.71 -18.23 -5.45
CA ARG A 176 12.59 -19.01 -6.01
C ARG A 176 12.22 -18.61 -7.44
N ASP A 177 12.23 -17.31 -7.74
CA ASP A 177 11.97 -16.77 -9.07
C ASP A 177 12.98 -15.66 -9.40
N ALA A 178 14.09 -16.03 -10.02
CA ALA A 178 15.16 -15.11 -10.37
C ALA A 178 14.80 -14.18 -11.57
N ARG A 179 13.70 -14.42 -12.28
CA ARG A 179 13.35 -13.73 -13.52
C ARG A 179 13.21 -12.22 -13.41
N PRO A 180 12.62 -11.62 -12.33
CA PRO A 180 12.54 -10.18 -12.20
C PRO A 180 13.85 -9.52 -11.80
N TYR A 181 14.86 -10.31 -11.41
CA TYR A 181 16.11 -9.81 -10.83
C TYR A 181 17.26 -9.79 -11.82
N TYR A 182 18.15 -8.83 -11.62
CA TYR A 182 19.40 -8.72 -12.36
C TYR A 182 20.53 -8.18 -11.47
N ARG A 183 21.78 -8.32 -11.92
CA ARG A 183 22.93 -7.79 -11.18
C ARG A 183 23.54 -6.62 -11.92
N LEU A 184 23.71 -5.48 -11.21
CA LEU A 184 24.48 -4.34 -11.71
C LEU A 184 25.96 -4.62 -11.60
N ALA A 185 26.67 -4.69 -12.74
CA ALA A 185 28.10 -4.94 -12.79
C ALA A 185 28.93 -3.79 -12.15
N SER A 186 28.40 -2.59 -12.09
CA SER A 186 29.04 -1.44 -11.47
C SER A 186 29.09 -1.48 -9.94
N ARG A 187 28.46 -2.47 -9.30
CA ARG A 187 28.39 -2.61 -7.84
C ARG A 187 28.94 -3.98 -7.41
N PRO A 188 29.70 -4.04 -6.29
CA PRO A 188 30.15 -5.31 -5.76
C PRO A 188 29.01 -6.09 -5.09
N ALA A 189 29.09 -7.43 -5.15
CA ALA A 189 28.24 -8.27 -4.31
C ALA A 189 28.55 -7.99 -2.83
N PRO A 190 27.55 -8.09 -1.95
CA PRO A 190 26.17 -8.52 -2.16
C PRO A 190 25.22 -7.36 -2.50
N ASN A 191 25.70 -6.14 -2.74
CA ASN A 191 24.91 -4.94 -2.97
C ASN A 191 24.67 -4.64 -4.46
N ASN A 192 24.60 -5.68 -5.29
CA ASN A 192 24.45 -5.57 -6.74
C ASN A 192 23.21 -6.28 -7.31
N LEU A 193 22.34 -6.82 -6.47
CA LEU A 193 21.07 -7.42 -6.92
C LEU A 193 20.00 -6.36 -7.00
N PHE A 194 19.35 -6.24 -8.15
CA PHE A 194 18.35 -5.22 -8.46
C PHE A 194 17.13 -5.85 -9.12
N THR A 195 16.02 -5.13 -9.11
CA THR A 195 14.77 -5.46 -9.77
C THR A 195 14.13 -4.20 -10.35
N GLY A 196 12.93 -4.34 -10.90
CA GLY A 196 12.04 -3.26 -11.26
C GLY A 196 10.59 -3.64 -10.97
N THR A 197 9.79 -2.72 -10.49
CA THR A 197 8.42 -3.03 -10.07
C THR A 197 7.52 -3.56 -11.20
N PRO A 198 7.68 -3.20 -12.47
CA PRO A 198 6.95 -3.86 -13.56
C PRO A 198 7.24 -5.37 -13.63
N ALA A 199 8.51 -5.77 -13.56
CA ALA A 199 8.88 -7.19 -13.57
C ALA A 199 8.42 -7.94 -12.30
N ASP A 200 8.46 -7.27 -11.15
CA ASP A 200 7.95 -7.82 -9.88
C ASP A 200 6.43 -8.04 -9.95
N ARG A 201 5.67 -7.12 -10.56
CA ARG A 201 4.22 -7.29 -10.76
C ARG A 201 3.91 -8.48 -11.66
N GLU A 202 4.68 -8.68 -12.73
CA GLU A 202 4.55 -9.87 -13.57
C GLU A 202 4.84 -11.16 -12.78
N ALA A 203 5.85 -11.15 -11.91
CA ALA A 203 6.15 -12.28 -11.05
C ALA A 203 5.03 -12.54 -10.03
N VAL A 204 4.48 -11.50 -9.42
CA VAL A 204 3.29 -11.60 -8.54
C VAL A 204 2.09 -12.16 -9.30
N ASN A 205 1.86 -11.71 -10.55
CA ASN A 205 0.78 -12.22 -11.38
C ASN A 205 0.96 -13.72 -11.68
N ARG A 206 2.18 -14.15 -12.02
CA ARG A 206 2.51 -15.57 -12.20
C ARG A 206 2.29 -16.41 -10.94
N ALA A 207 2.49 -15.82 -9.77
CA ALA A 207 2.21 -16.45 -8.48
C ALA A 207 0.70 -16.43 -8.09
N GLY A 208 -0.20 -16.03 -9.01
CA GLY A 208 -1.64 -15.96 -8.77
C GLY A 208 -2.13 -14.65 -8.19
N GLY A 209 -1.29 -13.61 -8.12
CA GLY A 209 -1.59 -12.33 -7.49
C GLY A 209 -2.19 -11.24 -8.38
N GLY A 210 -2.61 -11.59 -9.62
CA GLY A 210 -3.16 -10.61 -10.57
C GLY A 210 -4.56 -10.07 -10.25
N GLY A 211 -5.25 -10.67 -9.28
CA GLY A 211 -6.58 -10.20 -8.85
C GLY A 211 -6.51 -8.96 -7.95
N PRO A 212 -7.64 -8.23 -7.84
CA PRO A 212 -7.76 -7.07 -6.99
C PRO A 212 -7.61 -7.42 -5.51
N VAL A 213 -7.04 -6.50 -4.73
CA VAL A 213 -6.97 -6.60 -3.27
C VAL A 213 -7.57 -5.35 -2.62
N ASP A 214 -8.11 -5.51 -1.43
CA ASP A 214 -8.53 -4.38 -0.60
C ASP A 214 -7.28 -3.79 0.07
N VAL A 215 -6.77 -2.67 -0.48
CA VAL A 215 -5.58 -2.00 0.04
C VAL A 215 -6.00 -1.08 1.17
N PRO A 216 -5.53 -1.29 2.41
CA PRO A 216 -5.88 -0.43 3.53
C PRO A 216 -5.30 0.97 3.34
N ALA A 217 -6.08 2.00 3.69
CA ALA A 217 -5.71 3.39 3.47
C ALA A 217 -5.17 4.06 4.74
N LEU A 218 -4.18 4.93 4.58
CA LEU A 218 -3.86 5.96 5.55
C LEU A 218 -4.87 7.12 5.44
N SER A 219 -5.01 7.90 6.48
CA SER A 219 -5.88 9.07 6.50
C SER A 219 -5.12 10.32 6.07
N PHE A 220 -5.57 10.95 4.99
CA PHE A 220 -4.93 12.12 4.40
C PHE A 220 -5.83 13.35 4.39
N LEU A 221 -5.22 14.52 4.42
CA LEU A 221 -5.89 15.77 4.06
C LEU A 221 -6.44 15.66 2.63
N LEU A 222 -7.63 16.18 2.40
CA LEU A 222 -8.14 16.30 1.04
C LEU A 222 -7.35 17.37 0.27
N PRO A 223 -7.17 17.24 -1.05
CA PRO A 223 -6.53 18.29 -1.85
C PRO A 223 -7.20 19.64 -1.67
N GLY A 224 -6.42 20.65 -1.30
CA GLY A 224 -6.91 21.99 -1.02
C GLY A 224 -7.58 22.18 0.35
N ALA A 225 -7.61 21.17 1.20
CA ALA A 225 -8.01 21.34 2.58
C ALA A 225 -7.04 22.27 3.32
N ASP A 226 -7.54 22.98 4.32
CA ASP A 226 -6.72 23.76 5.22
C ASP A 226 -5.74 22.80 5.96
N PRO A 227 -4.42 23.03 5.91
CA PRO A 227 -3.45 22.23 6.67
C PRO A 227 -3.72 22.16 8.17
N SER A 228 -4.47 23.12 8.72
CA SER A 228 -4.92 23.11 10.11
C SER A 228 -6.08 22.14 10.36
N SER A 229 -6.71 21.58 9.32
CA SER A 229 -7.70 20.53 9.47
C SER A 229 -7.05 19.19 9.84
N GLY A 230 -7.73 18.39 10.66
CA GLY A 230 -7.16 17.18 11.27
C GLY A 230 -6.39 17.47 12.56
N GLY A 231 -6.13 16.47 13.36
CA GLY A 231 -5.57 16.61 14.71
C GLY A 231 -4.23 17.35 14.76
N LEU A 232 -4.22 18.54 15.34
CA LEU A 232 -3.02 19.36 15.54
C LEU A 232 -2.85 19.82 16.99
N ALA A 233 -3.63 19.29 17.93
CA ALA A 233 -3.50 19.68 19.34
C ALA A 233 -2.07 19.41 19.82
N GLY A 234 -1.44 20.45 20.40
CA GLY A 234 -0.06 20.38 20.89
C GLY A 234 1.01 20.44 19.78
N ALA A 235 0.65 20.76 18.52
CA ALA A 235 1.62 20.92 17.46
C ALA A 235 2.64 22.03 17.73
N VAL A 236 3.92 21.74 17.46
CA VAL A 236 5.03 22.69 17.63
C VAL A 236 5.86 22.75 16.36
N PRO A 237 6.54 23.88 16.05
CA PRO A 237 7.46 23.95 14.92
C PRO A 237 8.55 22.89 14.99
N ALA A 238 8.85 22.25 13.86
CA ALA A 238 9.89 21.22 13.75
C ALA A 238 10.49 21.21 12.33
N THR A 239 11.54 22.00 12.16
CA THR A 239 12.23 22.06 10.85
C THR A 239 13.37 21.05 10.73
N LYS A 240 13.86 20.50 11.85
CA LYS A 240 14.84 19.41 11.87
C LYS A 240 14.36 18.28 12.73
N ILE A 241 14.56 17.06 12.28
CA ILE A 241 14.15 15.82 12.94
C ILE A 241 15.36 14.90 13.03
N GLY A 242 15.61 14.33 14.20
CA GLY A 242 16.59 13.27 14.42
C GLY A 242 15.91 11.99 14.86
N VAL A 243 15.97 10.93 14.05
CA VAL A 243 15.53 9.59 14.43
C VAL A 243 16.68 8.90 15.16
N PRO A 244 16.46 8.31 16.35
CA PRO A 244 17.52 7.87 17.25
C PRO A 244 18.19 6.54 16.87
N PHE A 245 18.37 6.28 15.57
CA PHE A 245 19.19 5.17 15.11
C PHE A 245 20.67 5.48 15.36
N LEU A 246 21.46 4.47 15.66
CA LEU A 246 22.84 4.65 16.13
C LEU A 246 23.86 4.65 14.99
N GLY A 247 24.95 5.40 15.18
CA GLY A 247 26.13 5.37 14.30
C GLY A 247 25.79 5.74 12.87
N VAL A 248 26.27 4.95 11.92
CA VAL A 248 26.10 5.17 10.48
C VAL A 248 24.66 5.02 9.98
N TRP A 249 23.75 4.54 10.84
CA TRP A 249 22.30 4.44 10.57
C TRP A 249 21.50 5.63 11.09
N ALA A 250 22.15 6.62 11.74
CA ALA A 250 21.49 7.84 12.18
C ALA A 250 20.74 8.51 11.02
N SER A 251 19.42 8.62 11.16
CA SER A 251 18.52 9.17 10.15
C SER A 251 18.03 10.53 10.61
N SER A 252 18.03 11.51 9.73
CA SER A 252 17.54 12.85 10.01
C SER A 252 16.80 13.43 8.82
N PHE A 253 15.95 14.43 9.12
CA PHE A 253 15.15 15.10 8.12
C PHE A 253 15.19 16.61 8.35
N SER A 254 15.19 17.39 7.27
CA SER A 254 15.16 18.86 7.33
C SER A 254 14.02 19.38 6.47
N TRP A 255 13.16 20.22 7.03
CA TRP A 255 12.05 20.85 6.33
C TRP A 255 12.53 21.75 5.22
N ASP A 256 12.01 21.56 4.03
CA ASP A 256 12.17 22.42 2.87
C ASP A 256 10.82 23.10 2.59
N GLY A 257 10.72 24.38 2.98
CA GLY A 257 9.48 25.15 2.81
C GLY A 257 9.10 25.43 1.35
N THR A 258 10.07 25.35 0.42
CA THR A 258 9.81 25.49 -1.02
C THR A 258 9.24 24.21 -1.60
N ALA A 259 9.85 23.06 -1.28
CA ALA A 259 9.37 21.74 -1.70
C ALA A 259 8.18 21.24 -0.86
N LYS A 260 7.88 21.94 0.25
CA LYS A 260 6.85 21.53 1.23
C LYS A 260 6.98 20.06 1.62
N GLY A 261 8.16 19.72 2.16
CA GLY A 261 8.48 18.36 2.58
C GLY A 261 9.81 18.29 3.30
N TYR A 262 10.11 17.14 3.85
CA TYR A 262 11.32 16.89 4.61
C TYR A 262 12.39 16.20 3.76
N ARG A 263 13.55 16.82 3.60
CA ARG A 263 14.72 16.21 2.94
C ARG A 263 15.42 15.28 3.90
N ARG A 264 15.59 14.03 3.47
CA ARG A 264 16.24 13.00 4.27
C ARG A 264 17.76 13.10 4.21
N SER A 265 18.42 12.90 5.35
CA SER A 265 19.85 12.69 5.45
C SER A 265 20.17 11.41 6.23
N GLN A 266 21.28 10.78 5.90
CA GLN A 266 21.78 9.58 6.57
C GLN A 266 23.18 9.85 7.06
N ASN A 267 23.41 9.72 8.37
CA ASN A 267 24.70 10.03 9.00
C ASN A 267 25.25 11.41 8.55
N GLY A 268 24.38 12.43 8.55
CA GLY A 268 24.71 13.81 8.15
C GLY A 268 24.81 14.07 6.65
N ALA A 269 24.87 13.06 5.79
CA ALA A 269 24.89 13.22 4.33
C ALA A 269 23.47 13.17 3.76
N GLN A 270 23.15 14.10 2.83
CA GLN A 270 21.86 14.09 2.13
C GLN A 270 21.65 12.76 1.39
N THR A 271 20.50 12.15 1.61
CA THR A 271 20.12 10.94 0.87
C THR A 271 19.60 11.30 -0.51
N VAL A 272 20.20 10.71 -1.54
CA VAL A 272 19.75 10.84 -2.94
C VAL A 272 19.30 9.49 -3.47
N ASP A 273 18.38 9.50 -4.41
CA ASP A 273 18.02 8.31 -5.15
C ASP A 273 19.07 8.00 -6.21
N GLY A 274 19.46 6.74 -6.32
CA GLY A 274 20.45 6.28 -7.28
C GLY A 274 19.96 6.29 -8.73
N ASP A 275 18.66 6.44 -8.95
CA ASP A 275 18.04 6.56 -10.27
C ASP A 275 18.22 7.95 -10.91
N GLY A 276 18.85 8.88 -10.19
CA GLY A 276 19.06 10.26 -10.65
C GLY A 276 17.88 11.20 -10.43
N SER A 277 16.79 10.76 -9.80
CA SER A 277 15.62 11.60 -9.50
C SER A 277 15.85 12.62 -8.39
N GLY A 278 17.03 12.63 -7.80
CA GLY A 278 17.48 13.64 -6.84
C GLY A 278 17.31 13.25 -5.37
N PRO A 279 17.30 14.25 -4.48
CA PRO A 279 17.19 14.03 -3.04
C PRO A 279 15.85 13.39 -2.65
N ILE A 280 15.89 12.54 -1.61
CA ILE A 280 14.69 11.99 -1.02
C ILE A 280 13.91 13.10 -0.31
N LEU A 281 12.61 13.20 -0.63
CA LEU A 281 11.68 14.17 -0.07
C LEU A 281 10.43 13.46 0.48
N ALA A 282 10.28 13.46 1.79
CA ALA A 282 9.11 12.94 2.49
C ALA A 282 8.08 14.05 2.74
N LYS A 283 6.80 13.78 2.50
CA LYS A 283 5.71 14.68 2.93
C LYS A 283 5.43 14.52 4.42
N ASN A 284 5.50 13.28 4.90
CA ASN A 284 5.32 12.97 6.31
C ASN A 284 6.50 12.14 6.82
N VAL A 285 6.94 12.43 8.03
CA VAL A 285 7.84 11.59 8.80
C VAL A 285 7.12 11.16 10.06
N ILE A 286 7.05 9.87 10.31
CA ILE A 286 6.30 9.30 11.41
C ILE A 286 7.25 8.43 12.23
N VAL A 287 7.35 8.72 13.52
CA VAL A 287 8.17 7.94 14.46
C VAL A 287 7.26 7.33 15.51
N MET A 288 7.18 6.00 15.54
CA MET A 288 6.32 5.24 16.43
C MET A 288 7.14 4.44 17.43
N THR A 289 6.73 4.43 18.70
CA THR A 289 7.29 3.51 19.67
C THR A 289 6.51 2.21 19.70
N THR A 290 7.22 1.09 19.75
CA THR A 290 6.62 -0.23 19.92
C THR A 290 7.59 -1.18 20.61
N ASP A 291 7.07 -2.33 21.10
CA ASP A 291 7.93 -3.40 21.54
C ASP A 291 8.65 -4.03 20.34
N ILE A 292 9.98 -3.95 20.40
CA ILE A 292 10.90 -4.61 19.47
C ILE A 292 11.65 -5.65 20.28
N PHE A 293 11.56 -6.91 19.94
CA PHE A 293 12.11 -8.00 20.73
C PHE A 293 12.97 -8.94 19.89
N GLN A 294 13.98 -9.53 20.53
CA GLN A 294 14.81 -10.54 19.90
C GLN A 294 14.05 -11.85 19.75
N THR A 295 14.20 -12.46 18.59
CA THR A 295 13.74 -13.82 18.31
C THR A 295 14.81 -14.84 18.71
N ALA A 296 14.48 -16.13 18.60
CA ALA A 296 15.47 -17.20 18.76
C ALA A 296 16.30 -17.44 17.49
N VAL A 297 15.95 -16.79 16.38
CA VAL A 297 16.58 -16.99 15.06
C VAL A 297 17.91 -16.24 15.00
N ILE A 298 18.95 -16.93 14.54
CA ILE A 298 20.26 -16.34 14.26
C ILE A 298 20.31 -15.92 12.80
N GLU A 299 20.58 -14.64 12.57
CA GLU A 299 20.48 -13.99 11.25
C GLU A 299 21.80 -13.88 10.50
N ASP A 300 22.90 -13.96 11.22
CA ASP A 300 24.24 -13.81 10.65
C ASP A 300 25.27 -14.75 11.29
N ASN A 301 26.45 -14.78 10.68
CA ASN A 301 27.58 -15.60 11.16
C ASN A 301 28.20 -15.07 12.47
N LEU A 302 27.77 -13.90 12.96
CA LEU A 302 28.22 -13.31 14.21
C LEU A 302 27.33 -13.73 15.39
N GLY A 303 26.27 -14.49 15.11
CA GLY A 303 25.31 -14.95 16.12
C GLY A 303 24.28 -13.89 16.49
N SER A 304 24.10 -12.85 15.68
CA SER A 304 23.10 -11.80 15.93
C SER A 304 21.71 -12.38 15.80
N LYS A 305 20.88 -12.13 16.83
CA LYS A 305 19.48 -12.58 16.86
C LYS A 305 18.62 -11.66 16.03
N GLY A 306 17.70 -12.25 15.29
CA GLY A 306 16.66 -11.54 14.55
C GLY A 306 15.76 -10.73 15.49
N LEU A 307 15.16 -9.69 14.92
CA LEU A 307 14.20 -8.83 15.63
C LEU A 307 12.80 -9.02 15.06
N ASP A 308 11.81 -8.97 15.94
CA ASP A 308 10.41 -8.90 15.56
C ASP A 308 9.71 -7.75 16.29
N TYR A 309 8.53 -7.34 15.79
CA TYR A 309 7.86 -6.11 16.14
C TYR A 309 6.41 -6.36 16.52
N ARG A 310 5.95 -5.77 17.61
CA ARG A 310 4.51 -5.71 17.87
C ARG A 310 3.87 -4.57 17.07
N MET A 311 3.40 -4.86 15.86
CA MET A 311 2.80 -3.87 14.96
C MET A 311 1.27 -3.74 15.09
N THR A 312 0.65 -4.36 16.11
CA THR A 312 -0.78 -4.21 16.45
C THR A 312 -0.95 -3.65 17.85
N GLY A 313 -2.10 -3.07 18.15
CA GLY A 313 -2.37 -2.37 19.40
C GLY A 313 -2.14 -0.87 19.26
N GLY A 314 -1.24 -0.31 20.06
CA GLY A 314 -0.97 1.12 20.06
C GLY A 314 0.29 1.49 20.84
N GLY A 315 0.70 2.74 20.71
CA GLY A 315 1.87 3.30 21.39
C GLY A 315 1.98 4.80 21.16
N ALA A 316 3.05 5.42 21.63
CA ALA A 316 3.31 6.83 21.34
C ALA A 316 3.75 7.00 19.87
N ALA A 317 3.37 8.12 19.28
CA ALA A 317 3.78 8.52 17.95
C ALA A 317 4.13 10.01 17.90
N SER A 318 5.15 10.35 17.12
CA SER A 318 5.39 11.73 16.68
C SER A 318 5.19 11.78 15.17
N VAL A 319 4.25 12.58 14.73
CA VAL A 319 3.96 12.82 13.32
C VAL A 319 4.52 14.17 12.92
N PHE A 320 5.30 14.19 11.85
CA PHE A 320 5.89 15.42 11.31
C PHE A 320 5.33 15.66 9.91
N ARG A 321 4.67 16.80 9.72
CA ARG A 321 4.19 17.31 8.44
C ARG A 321 4.17 18.84 8.46
N ASP A 322 4.28 19.47 7.32
CA ASP A 322 4.17 20.94 7.15
C ASP A 322 5.11 21.76 8.05
N GLY A 323 6.27 21.22 8.40
CA GLY A 323 7.22 21.88 9.32
C GLY A 323 6.78 21.83 10.79
N LEU A 324 5.80 20.99 11.13
CA LEU A 324 5.27 20.82 12.48
C LEU A 324 5.59 19.42 13.01
N ARG A 325 5.68 19.30 14.33
CA ARG A 325 5.66 18.06 15.10
C ARG A 325 4.36 17.99 15.89
N ILE A 326 3.69 16.87 15.80
CA ILE A 326 2.47 16.54 16.54
C ILE A 326 2.78 15.26 17.34
N ASP A 327 2.89 15.38 18.63
CA ASP A 327 3.05 14.21 19.51
C ASP A 327 1.67 13.68 19.89
N GLY A 328 1.53 12.35 19.88
CA GLY A 328 0.27 11.71 20.15
C GLY A 328 0.42 10.21 20.25
N THR A 329 -0.55 9.48 19.71
CA THR A 329 -0.57 8.02 19.76
C THR A 329 -0.84 7.43 18.38
N TRP A 330 -0.33 6.22 18.15
CA TRP A 330 -0.76 5.39 17.04
C TRP A 330 -1.65 4.25 17.53
N LYS A 331 -2.52 3.76 16.64
CA LYS A 331 -3.40 2.63 16.86
C LYS A 331 -3.49 1.77 15.61
N ARG A 332 -3.52 0.44 15.79
CA ARG A 332 -3.80 -0.55 14.77
C ARG A 332 -4.48 -1.75 15.39
N ASP A 333 -5.77 -1.93 15.13
CA ASP A 333 -6.62 -2.90 15.84
C ASP A 333 -6.37 -4.34 15.41
N GLY A 334 -6.13 -4.58 14.13
CA GLY A 334 -5.94 -5.90 13.57
C GLY A 334 -4.74 -6.00 12.61
N ALA A 335 -4.34 -7.23 12.29
CA ALA A 335 -3.20 -7.49 11.41
C ALA A 335 -3.39 -6.99 9.97
N LEU A 336 -4.64 -6.76 9.54
CA LEU A 336 -4.99 -6.28 8.20
C LEU A 336 -5.42 -4.81 8.16
N ASP A 337 -5.39 -4.12 9.32
CA ASP A 337 -5.74 -2.71 9.41
C ASP A 337 -4.52 -1.83 9.16
N MET A 338 -4.74 -0.60 8.68
CA MET A 338 -3.70 0.42 8.59
C MET A 338 -3.52 1.14 9.93
N PHE A 339 -2.38 1.77 10.12
CA PHE A 339 -2.09 2.64 11.25
C PHE A 339 -2.97 3.88 11.20
N LYS A 340 -3.46 4.28 12.38
CA LYS A 340 -4.11 5.57 12.64
C LYS A 340 -3.32 6.33 13.67
N PHE A 341 -3.31 7.64 13.56
CA PHE A 341 -2.57 8.54 14.43
C PHE A 341 -3.54 9.51 15.09
N PHE A 342 -3.38 9.78 16.38
CA PHE A 342 -4.28 10.65 17.13
C PHE A 342 -3.44 11.65 17.92
N ASP A 343 -3.88 12.91 17.93
CA ASP A 343 -3.29 13.96 18.74
C ASP A 343 -3.69 13.81 20.21
N PRO A 344 -3.14 14.64 21.16
CA PRO A 344 -3.49 14.55 22.56
C PRO A 344 -4.97 14.80 22.89
N SER A 345 -5.74 15.41 21.99
CA SER A 345 -7.18 15.58 22.15
C SER A 345 -7.99 14.35 21.73
N GLY A 346 -7.34 13.35 21.11
CA GLY A 346 -7.97 12.19 20.54
C GLY A 346 -8.51 12.42 19.11
N THR A 347 -8.19 13.55 18.49
CA THR A 347 -8.54 13.83 17.09
C THR A 347 -7.54 13.14 16.16
N GLU A 348 -8.03 12.50 15.10
CA GLU A 348 -7.17 11.82 14.13
C GLU A 348 -6.27 12.82 13.40
N ILE A 349 -4.95 12.55 13.39
CA ILE A 349 -3.96 13.32 12.65
C ILE A 349 -4.04 12.88 11.19
N LEU A 350 -4.50 13.77 10.32
CA LEU A 350 -4.49 13.54 8.87
C LEU A 350 -3.11 13.86 8.31
N LEU A 351 -2.62 13.00 7.43
CA LEU A 351 -1.31 13.14 6.78
C LEU A 351 -1.39 14.10 5.58
N GLU A 352 -0.28 14.73 5.23
CA GLU A 352 -0.15 15.49 3.98
C GLU A 352 -0.07 14.52 2.79
N PRO A 353 -0.83 14.73 1.70
CA PRO A 353 -0.76 13.86 0.53
C PRO A 353 0.65 13.75 -0.05
N GLY A 354 1.15 12.53 -0.17
CA GLY A 354 2.47 12.20 -0.71
C GLY A 354 3.17 11.08 0.02
N GLN A 355 4.47 10.94 -0.21
CA GLN A 355 5.30 9.89 0.38
C GLN A 355 5.41 10.05 1.91
N SER A 356 5.28 8.96 2.65
CA SER A 356 5.49 8.91 4.09
C SER A 356 6.65 8.00 4.46
N TRP A 357 7.49 8.45 5.39
CA TRP A 357 8.55 7.67 6.01
C TRP A 357 8.14 7.30 7.43
N ILE A 358 8.16 6.00 7.74
CA ILE A 358 7.68 5.42 9.00
C ILE A 358 8.82 4.73 9.71
N HIS A 359 9.07 5.12 10.95
CA HIS A 359 10.14 4.60 11.79
C HIS A 359 9.55 3.96 13.03
N PHE A 360 10.00 2.75 13.38
CA PHE A 360 9.72 2.14 14.67
C PHE A 360 10.95 2.23 15.55
N ILE A 361 10.75 2.70 16.78
CA ILE A 361 11.81 2.81 17.77
C ILE A 361 11.40 2.13 19.07
N TYR A 362 12.38 1.79 19.91
CA TYR A 362 12.11 1.28 21.26
C TYR A 362 11.37 2.31 22.11
N PRO A 363 10.50 1.89 23.05
CA PRO A 363 9.78 2.81 23.92
C PRO A 363 10.69 3.71 24.80
N THR A 364 11.94 3.30 25.02
CA THR A 364 12.95 4.05 25.76
C THR A 364 13.72 5.06 24.91
N TRP A 365 13.51 5.06 23.60
CA TRP A 365 14.18 5.98 22.68
C TRP A 365 13.31 7.20 22.42
N ASN A 366 13.95 8.33 22.16
CA ASN A 366 13.26 9.59 21.90
C ASN A 366 13.68 10.17 20.54
N VAL A 367 12.69 10.53 19.73
CA VAL A 367 12.91 11.35 18.56
C VAL A 367 13.23 12.78 18.99
N THR A 368 14.22 13.40 18.35
CA THR A 368 14.57 14.80 18.59
C THR A 368 14.04 15.69 17.47
N SER A 369 13.72 16.95 17.80
CA SER A 369 13.39 17.96 16.80
C SER A 369 13.78 19.35 17.28
N THR A 370 14.02 20.23 16.31
CA THR A 370 14.21 21.68 16.57
C THR A 370 13.32 22.48 15.63
N PRO A 371 12.90 23.70 16.05
CA PRO A 371 12.15 24.64 15.21
C PRO A 371 12.83 24.98 13.91
#